data_4a5e555086b02e6bc7d6e45cef9d92ec
#
_entry.id   4a5e555086b02e6bc7d6e45cef9d92ec
#
_cell.length_a   1.000
_cell.length_b   1.000
_cell.length_c   1.000
_cell.angle_alpha   90.00
_cell.angle_beta   90.00
_cell.angle_gamma   90.00
#
_symmetry.space_group_name_H-M   'P 1'
#
loop_
_entity.id
_entity.type
_entity.pdbx_description
1 polymer ?
#
loop_
_entity_poly.entity_id
_entity_poly.type
_entity_poly.pdbx_seq_one_letter_code
_entity_poly.pdbx_strand_id
1 'polypeptide(L)'
;MGVIHLQTVKEKCQTFNQTRNCTLYALRYIWKEREGKTYIIAKEISALLNGLVPLVNMIIPGLIINELVTERIISKIVFYVIILLMVPAVHNTVNYFLEKKLNKLSLFLNLSFDEQFYQHVLSIDYEMIENPEIQVKKDRADDAQSGLITVVEQVNGLTTAIVSLFAISSIIITLNPFVILLVVMVIFTNSIMAKRANLMKHDLGKKLSAFDWYQGGISYMLNHISYAKEIRIFDIKSLLIGLFTKSKEESNVLELEYRKCNWRLGLFRTATNLIQQGILYAYLVYRVLFKNLPIGNMTIYLSSVGQFSNSLGSVFDSYIKLADRGLKIQELIDFLSATKVQKAVGNLVPEFNNNSVIEFRDVSFQYPGSEHFAVHHMNIKIRADEKLCVVGGNGSGKSTFIKLLLRLYQPSSGNILLDGVDINEYDIKAYQKLFAPVFQDYVSYCMSLGMNIAFTDNYDKKKLDDICKENGLDAMISRLPKKYETPLEKWFASEGVDPSGGEEQRIAIARACYRGGDIFVLDEPTAAIDPITEYDIYMRFNKIITGKCTVMITHRLSAVQLVDRVAVFDDGHVVEYGTHRELYDRKGIYTEMFDKQAKFYRDGEKEGKIISG
;
A
#
# COMPACT_ATOMS: atom_id res chain seq x y z
N MET A 1 -19.01 -37.87 17.48
CA MET A 1 -18.45 -37.96 16.11
C MET A 1 -19.27 -37.21 15.05
N GLY A 2 -20.61 -37.22 15.09
CA GLY A 2 -21.46 -36.55 14.08
C GLY A 2 -21.40 -35.01 14.06
N VAL A 3 -21.23 -34.35 15.21
CA VAL A 3 -21.22 -32.87 15.32
C VAL A 3 -19.90 -32.26 14.75
N ILE A 4 -18.77 -32.96 14.94
CA ILE A 4 -17.46 -32.53 14.41
C ILE A 4 -17.44 -32.65 12.87
N HIS A 5 -18.17 -33.61 12.32
CA HIS A 5 -18.25 -33.80 10.86
C HIS A 5 -19.13 -32.72 10.18
N LEU A 6 -20.19 -32.25 10.85
CA LEU A 6 -21.07 -31.19 10.34
C LEU A 6 -20.44 -29.81 10.41
N GLN A 7 -19.65 -29.52 11.45
CA GLN A 7 -18.88 -28.26 11.53
C GLN A 7 -17.80 -28.19 10.45
N THR A 8 -17.04 -29.28 10.24
CA THR A 8 -16.02 -29.32 9.16
C THR A 8 -16.61 -29.24 7.76
N VAL A 9 -17.83 -29.71 7.52
CA VAL A 9 -18.52 -29.60 6.22
C VAL A 9 -19.02 -28.15 6.02
N LYS A 10 -19.59 -27.52 7.05
CA LYS A 10 -20.01 -26.11 6.98
C LYS A 10 -18.82 -25.16 6.74
N GLU A 11 -17.71 -25.33 7.44
CA GLU A 11 -16.48 -24.56 7.23
C GLU A 11 -15.91 -24.76 5.81
N LYS A 12 -15.93 -25.97 5.27
CA LYS A 12 -15.51 -26.25 3.89
C LYS A 12 -16.42 -25.63 2.84
N CYS A 13 -17.73 -25.60 3.07
CA CYS A 13 -18.68 -24.93 2.18
C CYS A 13 -18.53 -23.40 2.25
N GLN A 14 -18.24 -22.85 3.42
CA GLN A 14 -17.96 -21.42 3.58
C GLN A 14 -16.69 -21.00 2.87
N THR A 15 -15.58 -21.73 3.02
CA THR A 15 -14.32 -21.44 2.33
C THR A 15 -14.44 -21.57 0.82
N PHE A 16 -15.17 -22.58 0.30
CA PHE A 16 -15.41 -22.73 -1.14
C PHE A 16 -16.23 -21.57 -1.70
N ASN A 17 -17.31 -21.19 -1.04
CA ASN A 17 -18.16 -20.08 -1.47
C ASN A 17 -17.40 -18.75 -1.39
N GLN A 18 -16.58 -18.54 -0.38
CA GLN A 18 -15.72 -17.37 -0.23
C GLN A 18 -14.71 -17.30 -1.39
N THR A 19 -13.95 -18.37 -1.63
CA THR A 19 -12.99 -18.44 -2.76
C THR A 19 -13.66 -18.12 -4.08
N ARG A 20 -14.82 -18.74 -4.35
CA ARG A 20 -15.59 -18.48 -5.57
C ARG A 20 -16.00 -17.02 -5.69
N ASN A 21 -16.53 -16.43 -4.62
CA ASN A 21 -16.99 -15.04 -4.63
C ASN A 21 -15.84 -14.05 -4.83
N CYS A 22 -14.71 -14.25 -4.17
CA CYS A 22 -13.51 -13.42 -4.34
C CYS A 22 -12.93 -13.57 -5.76
N THR A 23 -12.88 -14.80 -6.30
CA THR A 23 -12.43 -15.03 -7.68
C THR A 23 -13.35 -14.32 -8.69
N LEU A 24 -14.68 -14.45 -8.52
CA LEU A 24 -15.64 -13.76 -9.37
C LEU A 24 -15.58 -12.24 -9.23
N TYR A 25 -15.32 -11.73 -8.02
CA TYR A 25 -15.08 -10.29 -7.81
C TYR A 25 -13.86 -9.82 -8.60
N ALA A 26 -12.71 -10.50 -8.47
CA ALA A 26 -11.51 -10.16 -9.20
C ALA A 26 -11.70 -10.21 -10.72
N LEU A 27 -12.33 -11.28 -11.24
CA LEU A 27 -12.61 -11.39 -12.66
C LEU A 27 -13.55 -10.29 -13.16
N ARG A 28 -14.58 -9.93 -12.38
CA ARG A 28 -15.50 -8.83 -12.73
C ARG A 28 -14.81 -7.48 -12.67
N TYR A 29 -13.93 -7.29 -11.71
CA TYR A 29 -13.14 -6.07 -11.56
C TYR A 29 -12.24 -5.87 -12.79
N ILE A 30 -11.46 -6.90 -13.16
CA ILE A 30 -10.61 -6.90 -14.36
C ILE A 30 -11.45 -6.73 -15.64
N TRP A 31 -12.61 -7.40 -15.72
CA TRP A 31 -13.49 -7.35 -16.91
C TRP A 31 -14.04 -5.94 -17.18
N LYS A 32 -14.20 -5.10 -16.17
CA LYS A 32 -14.67 -3.71 -16.33
C LYS A 32 -13.62 -2.80 -16.97
N GLU A 33 -12.33 -3.16 -16.83
CA GLU A 33 -11.25 -2.40 -17.41
C GLU A 33 -11.25 -2.46 -18.94
N ARG A 34 -10.79 -1.39 -19.59
CA ARG A 34 -10.77 -1.24 -21.03
C ARG A 34 -10.11 -2.42 -21.75
N GLU A 35 -8.96 -2.89 -21.22
CA GLU A 35 -8.16 -3.97 -21.81
C GLU A 35 -8.43 -5.33 -21.12
N GLY A 36 -9.19 -5.36 -20.03
CA GLY A 36 -9.40 -6.53 -19.19
C GLY A 36 -10.14 -7.66 -19.89
N LYS A 37 -11.16 -7.32 -20.70
CA LYS A 37 -11.91 -8.31 -21.51
C LYS A 37 -10.99 -9.03 -22.48
N THR A 38 -10.18 -8.26 -23.21
CA THR A 38 -9.22 -8.80 -24.18
C THR A 38 -8.19 -9.70 -23.51
N TYR A 39 -7.71 -9.29 -22.32
CA TYR A 39 -6.76 -10.07 -21.54
C TYR A 39 -7.34 -11.41 -21.08
N ILE A 40 -8.51 -11.43 -20.46
CA ILE A 40 -9.15 -12.67 -19.98
C ILE A 40 -9.44 -13.61 -21.15
N ILE A 41 -10.06 -13.12 -22.23
CA ILE A 41 -10.40 -13.96 -23.40
C ILE A 41 -9.13 -14.55 -24.03
N ALA A 42 -8.08 -13.74 -24.20
CA ALA A 42 -6.83 -14.21 -24.79
C ALA A 42 -6.13 -15.26 -23.90
N LYS A 43 -6.16 -15.09 -22.56
CA LYS A 43 -5.65 -16.09 -21.60
C LYS A 43 -6.43 -17.40 -21.69
N GLU A 44 -7.78 -17.36 -21.76
CA GLU A 44 -8.59 -18.57 -21.88
C GLU A 44 -8.39 -19.30 -23.23
N ILE A 45 -8.19 -18.56 -24.33
CA ILE A 45 -7.79 -19.16 -25.61
C ILE A 45 -6.44 -19.87 -25.50
N SER A 46 -5.46 -19.25 -24.85
CA SER A 46 -4.17 -19.88 -24.56
C SER A 46 -4.34 -21.14 -23.71
N ALA A 47 -5.24 -21.13 -22.72
CA ALA A 47 -5.54 -22.30 -21.90
C ALA A 47 -6.05 -23.49 -22.72
N LEU A 48 -6.98 -23.25 -23.63
CA LEU A 48 -7.53 -24.27 -24.51
C LEU A 48 -6.45 -24.88 -25.41
N LEU A 49 -5.61 -24.04 -26.01
CA LEU A 49 -4.50 -24.50 -26.87
C LEU A 49 -3.48 -25.30 -26.07
N ASN A 50 -3.06 -24.80 -24.91
CA ASN A 50 -2.09 -25.47 -24.03
C ASN A 50 -2.62 -26.80 -23.47
N GLY A 51 -3.93 -26.91 -23.27
CA GLY A 51 -4.57 -28.14 -22.80
C GLY A 51 -4.63 -29.26 -23.85
N LEU A 52 -4.66 -28.93 -25.14
CA LEU A 52 -4.81 -29.91 -26.23
C LEU A 52 -3.47 -30.40 -26.79
N VAL A 53 -2.44 -29.56 -26.83
CA VAL A 53 -1.13 -29.92 -27.46
C VAL A 53 -0.46 -31.15 -26.84
N PRO A 54 -0.55 -31.43 -25.53
CA PRO A 54 0.00 -32.65 -24.96
C PRO A 54 -0.50 -33.95 -25.59
N LEU A 55 -1.71 -33.94 -26.18
CA LEU A 55 -2.26 -35.12 -26.89
C LEU A 55 -1.40 -35.55 -28.07
N VAL A 56 -0.89 -34.60 -28.85
CA VAL A 56 -0.03 -34.87 -29.99
C VAL A 56 1.27 -35.56 -29.56
N ASN A 57 1.93 -34.98 -28.53
CA ASN A 57 3.17 -35.52 -27.98
C ASN A 57 2.98 -36.92 -27.34
N MET A 58 1.76 -37.27 -26.96
CA MET A 58 1.43 -38.53 -26.32
C MET A 58 1.04 -39.61 -27.34
N ILE A 59 0.24 -39.28 -28.37
CA ILE A 59 -0.32 -40.23 -29.32
C ILE A 59 0.68 -40.53 -30.45
N ILE A 60 1.27 -39.50 -31.03
CA ILE A 60 2.07 -39.65 -32.26
C ILE A 60 3.29 -40.54 -32.10
N PRO A 61 4.10 -40.46 -31.00
CA PRO A 61 5.21 -41.40 -30.82
C PRO A 61 4.78 -42.88 -30.79
N GLY A 62 3.61 -43.14 -30.17
CA GLY A 62 3.08 -44.49 -30.10
C GLY A 62 2.63 -44.99 -31.49
N LEU A 63 2.04 -44.12 -32.32
CA LEU A 63 1.67 -44.48 -33.72
C LEU A 63 2.93 -44.75 -34.58
N ILE A 64 3.98 -43.95 -34.40
CA ILE A 64 5.27 -44.19 -35.09
C ILE A 64 5.85 -45.57 -34.70
N ILE A 65 5.84 -45.90 -33.42
CA ILE A 65 6.37 -47.21 -32.95
C ILE A 65 5.52 -48.35 -33.51
N ASN A 66 4.20 -48.23 -33.51
CA ASN A 66 3.34 -49.26 -34.10
C ASN A 66 3.62 -49.46 -35.57
N GLU A 67 3.75 -48.40 -36.38
CA GLU A 67 4.03 -48.52 -37.82
C GLU A 67 5.41 -49.10 -38.10
N LEU A 68 6.43 -48.78 -37.25
CA LEU A 68 7.77 -49.37 -37.33
C LEU A 68 7.81 -50.89 -37.08
N VAL A 69 6.90 -51.38 -36.23
CA VAL A 69 6.83 -52.80 -35.84
C VAL A 69 5.94 -53.60 -36.82
N THR A 70 4.92 -52.96 -37.43
CA THR A 70 3.95 -53.65 -38.32
C THR A 70 4.29 -53.53 -39.80
N GLU A 71 3.73 -52.55 -40.50
CA GLU A 71 3.76 -52.44 -41.95
C GLU A 71 4.99 -51.74 -42.51
N ARG A 72 5.69 -50.94 -41.71
CA ARG A 72 6.91 -50.18 -42.05
C ARG A 72 6.71 -49.23 -43.24
N ILE A 73 5.54 -48.66 -43.39
CA ILE A 73 5.25 -47.74 -44.50
C ILE A 73 5.94 -46.40 -44.24
N ILE A 74 7.02 -46.14 -44.98
CA ILE A 74 7.88 -44.95 -44.78
C ILE A 74 7.07 -43.64 -44.89
N SER A 75 6.14 -43.55 -45.84
CA SER A 75 5.31 -42.32 -46.00
C SER A 75 4.44 -42.01 -44.80
N LYS A 76 3.86 -43.00 -44.12
CA LYS A 76 3.08 -42.81 -42.88
C LYS A 76 4.00 -42.36 -41.74
N ILE A 77 5.17 -42.97 -41.61
CA ILE A 77 6.16 -42.61 -40.55
C ILE A 77 6.60 -41.16 -40.74
N VAL A 78 6.96 -40.76 -41.97
CA VAL A 78 7.35 -39.39 -42.30
C VAL A 78 6.19 -38.41 -41.99
N PHE A 79 4.96 -38.77 -42.33
CA PHE A 79 3.79 -37.95 -42.00
C PHE A 79 3.61 -37.76 -40.50
N TYR A 80 3.72 -38.79 -39.67
CA TYR A 80 3.64 -38.69 -38.22
C TYR A 80 4.80 -37.84 -37.63
N VAL A 81 6.00 -37.99 -38.16
CA VAL A 81 7.14 -37.15 -37.72
C VAL A 81 6.92 -35.68 -38.06
N ILE A 82 6.38 -35.39 -39.24
CA ILE A 82 6.01 -34.01 -39.61
C ILE A 82 4.98 -33.43 -38.62
N ILE A 83 3.92 -34.18 -38.28
CA ILE A 83 2.91 -33.74 -37.31
C ILE A 83 3.56 -33.50 -35.94
N LEU A 84 4.42 -34.43 -35.46
CA LEU A 84 5.09 -34.34 -34.18
C LEU A 84 5.97 -33.10 -34.05
N LEU A 85 6.57 -32.64 -35.14
CA LEU A 85 7.43 -31.44 -35.15
C LEU A 85 6.60 -30.17 -35.43
N MET A 86 5.71 -30.22 -36.41
CA MET A 86 5.01 -29.01 -36.87
C MET A 86 3.95 -28.52 -35.90
N VAL A 87 3.19 -29.40 -35.24
CA VAL A 87 2.11 -28.98 -34.35
C VAL A 87 2.69 -28.24 -33.12
N PRO A 88 3.71 -28.74 -32.38
CA PRO A 88 4.33 -28.00 -31.32
C PRO A 88 5.02 -26.71 -31.79
N ALA A 89 5.66 -26.72 -32.98
CA ALA A 89 6.31 -25.55 -33.54
C ALA A 89 5.33 -24.40 -33.80
N VAL A 90 4.19 -24.73 -34.49
CA VAL A 90 3.12 -23.74 -34.71
C VAL A 90 2.52 -23.27 -33.41
N HIS A 91 2.22 -24.18 -32.49
CA HIS A 91 1.71 -23.84 -31.16
C HIS A 91 2.63 -22.89 -30.40
N ASN A 92 3.91 -23.21 -30.31
CA ASN A 92 4.90 -22.38 -29.60
C ASN A 92 5.03 -21.00 -30.24
N THR A 93 4.97 -20.94 -31.59
CA THR A 93 5.00 -19.67 -32.31
C THR A 93 3.76 -18.82 -32.00
N VAL A 94 2.56 -19.42 -32.05
CA VAL A 94 1.30 -18.75 -31.71
C VAL A 94 1.33 -18.28 -30.25
N ASN A 95 1.73 -19.14 -29.32
CA ASN A 95 1.85 -18.78 -27.92
C ASN A 95 2.86 -17.65 -27.68
N TYR A 96 3.99 -17.64 -28.38
CA TYR A 96 4.97 -16.55 -28.26
C TYR A 96 4.34 -15.18 -28.58
N PHE A 97 3.62 -15.08 -29.71
CA PHE A 97 2.95 -13.83 -30.06
C PHE A 97 1.81 -13.48 -29.11
N LEU A 98 1.08 -14.49 -28.65
CA LEU A 98 -0.02 -14.31 -27.69
C LEU A 98 0.50 -13.84 -26.34
N GLU A 99 1.54 -14.48 -25.79
CA GLU A 99 2.16 -14.07 -24.51
C GLU A 99 2.80 -12.69 -24.61
N LYS A 100 3.43 -12.33 -25.73
CA LYS A 100 3.93 -10.97 -25.96
C LYS A 100 2.81 -9.92 -25.85
N LYS A 101 1.65 -10.20 -26.42
CA LYS A 101 0.47 -9.31 -26.32
C LYS A 101 -0.09 -9.30 -24.90
N LEU A 102 -0.20 -10.45 -24.26
CA LEU A 102 -0.70 -10.60 -22.89
C LEU A 102 0.18 -9.88 -21.87
N ASN A 103 1.50 -9.97 -21.99
CA ASN A 103 2.44 -9.25 -21.12
C ASN A 103 2.26 -7.73 -21.26
N LYS A 104 2.05 -7.22 -22.48
CA LYS A 104 1.74 -5.81 -22.68
C LYS A 104 0.43 -5.40 -21.99
N LEU A 105 -0.63 -6.21 -22.17
CA LEU A 105 -1.94 -5.95 -21.56
C LEU A 105 -1.87 -6.00 -20.03
N SER A 106 -1.11 -6.95 -19.46
CA SER A 106 -0.96 -7.06 -17.99
C SER A 106 -0.27 -5.84 -17.38
N LEU A 107 0.73 -5.27 -18.07
CA LEU A 107 1.38 -4.02 -17.61
C LEU A 107 0.40 -2.84 -17.57
N PHE A 108 -0.45 -2.69 -18.60
CA PHE A 108 -1.48 -1.64 -18.60
C PHE A 108 -2.53 -1.86 -17.51
N LEU A 109 -2.95 -3.10 -17.28
CA LEU A 109 -3.92 -3.41 -16.23
C LEU A 109 -3.34 -3.15 -14.84
N ASN A 110 -2.09 -3.55 -14.58
CA ASN A 110 -1.43 -3.25 -13.31
C ASN A 110 -1.37 -1.73 -13.07
N LEU A 111 -0.93 -0.96 -14.08
CA LEU A 111 -0.89 0.50 -13.96
C LEU A 111 -2.28 1.09 -13.65
N SER A 112 -3.34 0.60 -14.33
CA SER A 112 -4.71 1.06 -14.06
C SER A 112 -5.16 0.71 -12.64
N PHE A 113 -4.80 -0.47 -12.13
CA PHE A 113 -5.15 -0.88 -10.77
C PHE A 113 -4.38 -0.08 -9.73
N ASP A 114 -3.08 0.18 -9.94
CA ASP A 114 -2.26 1.02 -9.07
C ASP A 114 -2.86 2.44 -9.00
N GLU A 115 -3.21 3.01 -10.14
CA GLU A 115 -3.83 4.33 -10.22
C GLU A 115 -5.15 4.39 -9.43
N GLN A 116 -6.06 3.42 -9.64
CA GLN A 116 -7.34 3.37 -8.93
C GLN A 116 -7.15 3.19 -7.43
N PHE A 117 -6.21 2.34 -7.01
CA PHE A 117 -5.91 2.12 -5.60
C PHE A 117 -5.37 3.39 -4.94
N TYR A 118 -4.37 4.04 -5.55
CA TYR A 118 -3.82 5.28 -5.00
C TYR A 118 -4.83 6.43 -5.02
N GLN A 119 -5.68 6.54 -6.06
CA GLN A 119 -6.78 7.51 -6.06
C GLN A 119 -7.74 7.26 -4.89
N HIS A 120 -8.07 5.99 -4.61
CA HIS A 120 -8.89 5.64 -3.46
C HIS A 120 -8.20 6.01 -2.14
N VAL A 121 -6.94 5.62 -1.94
CA VAL A 121 -6.16 5.94 -0.73
C VAL A 121 -6.08 7.45 -0.49
N LEU A 122 -5.86 8.24 -1.56
CA LEU A 122 -5.81 9.70 -1.47
C LEU A 122 -7.19 10.36 -1.24
N SER A 123 -8.27 9.62 -1.44
CA SER A 123 -9.65 10.09 -1.21
C SER A 123 -10.21 9.72 0.16
N ILE A 124 -9.48 8.95 0.95
CA ILE A 124 -9.87 8.56 2.33
C ILE A 124 -9.71 9.77 3.25
N ASP A 125 -10.65 9.93 4.18
CA ASP A 125 -10.58 10.98 5.18
C ASP A 125 -9.30 10.88 6.04
N TYR A 126 -8.70 12.03 6.36
CA TYR A 126 -7.43 12.11 7.09
C TYR A 126 -7.48 11.36 8.44
N GLU A 127 -8.57 11.48 9.17
CA GLU A 127 -8.82 10.78 10.43
C GLU A 127 -8.72 9.26 10.30
N MET A 128 -9.22 8.70 9.18
CA MET A 128 -9.12 7.26 8.91
C MET A 128 -7.69 6.85 8.59
N ILE A 129 -6.93 7.69 7.86
CA ILE A 129 -5.54 7.37 7.49
C ILE A 129 -4.63 7.34 8.71
N GLU A 130 -4.83 8.20 9.71
CA GLU A 130 -4.04 8.17 10.96
C GLU A 130 -4.34 6.92 11.82
N ASN A 131 -5.44 6.18 11.58
CA ASN A 131 -5.77 5.00 12.35
C ASN A 131 -4.83 3.82 12.01
N PRO A 132 -4.06 3.27 13.00
CA PRO A 132 -3.12 2.17 12.77
C PRO A 132 -3.77 0.92 12.18
N GLU A 133 -5.03 0.63 12.52
CA GLU A 133 -5.74 -0.53 11.96
C GLU A 133 -6.01 -0.36 10.46
N ILE A 134 -6.34 0.85 10.03
CA ILE A 134 -6.55 1.17 8.61
C ILE A 134 -5.23 1.13 7.85
N GLN A 135 -4.12 1.60 8.45
CA GLN A 135 -2.79 1.50 7.85
C GLN A 135 -2.40 0.03 7.58
N VAL A 136 -2.60 -0.86 8.56
CA VAL A 136 -2.34 -2.30 8.38
C VAL A 136 -3.23 -2.89 7.28
N LYS A 137 -4.52 -2.51 7.25
CA LYS A 137 -5.45 -2.97 6.19
C LYS A 137 -5.04 -2.42 4.82
N LYS A 138 -4.57 -1.18 4.74
CA LYS A 138 -4.08 -0.56 3.51
C LYS A 138 -2.87 -1.33 2.94
N ASP A 139 -1.88 -1.64 3.78
CA ASP A 139 -0.67 -2.36 3.34
C ASP A 139 -1.01 -3.78 2.83
N ARG A 140 -1.96 -4.47 3.48
CA ARG A 140 -2.45 -5.77 3.01
C ARG A 140 -3.26 -5.66 1.72
N ALA A 141 -4.05 -4.61 1.58
CA ALA A 141 -4.84 -4.35 0.38
C ALA A 141 -3.94 -4.01 -0.83
N ASP A 142 -2.84 -3.29 -0.62
CA ASP A 142 -1.83 -2.99 -1.65
C ASP A 142 -1.17 -4.27 -2.17
N ASP A 143 -0.73 -5.19 -1.26
CA ASP A 143 -0.23 -6.51 -1.64
C ASP A 143 -1.30 -7.37 -2.38
N ALA A 144 -2.55 -7.26 -1.96
CA ALA A 144 -3.66 -7.98 -2.61
C ALA A 144 -3.96 -7.45 -4.01
N GLN A 145 -3.97 -6.13 -4.20
CA GLN A 145 -4.24 -5.48 -5.47
C GLN A 145 -3.17 -5.83 -6.52
N SER A 146 -1.88 -5.82 -6.15
CA SER A 146 -0.79 -6.25 -7.02
C SER A 146 -0.94 -7.71 -7.50
N GLY A 147 -1.70 -8.52 -6.76
CA GLY A 147 -1.99 -9.92 -7.07
C GLY A 147 -3.26 -10.17 -7.92
N LEU A 148 -4.03 -9.16 -8.32
CA LEU A 148 -5.28 -9.35 -9.06
C LEU A 148 -5.10 -10.12 -10.37
N ILE A 149 -4.08 -9.80 -11.16
CA ILE A 149 -3.79 -10.47 -12.44
C ILE A 149 -3.45 -11.96 -12.22
N THR A 150 -2.82 -12.30 -11.11
CA THR A 150 -2.46 -13.70 -10.82
C THR A 150 -3.69 -14.60 -10.63
N VAL A 151 -4.86 -14.02 -10.31
CA VAL A 151 -6.13 -14.78 -10.28
C VAL A 151 -6.49 -15.30 -11.68
N VAL A 152 -6.36 -14.46 -12.70
CA VAL A 152 -6.61 -14.88 -14.10
C VAL A 152 -5.63 -15.98 -14.50
N GLU A 153 -4.36 -15.90 -14.09
CA GLU A 153 -3.36 -16.93 -14.35
C GLU A 153 -3.71 -18.26 -13.68
N GLN A 154 -4.23 -18.24 -12.44
CA GLN A 154 -4.66 -19.45 -11.75
C GLN A 154 -5.93 -20.06 -12.39
N VAL A 155 -6.87 -19.21 -12.82
CA VAL A 155 -8.06 -19.65 -13.59
C VAL A 155 -7.62 -20.27 -14.90
N ASN A 156 -6.72 -19.63 -15.64
CA ASN A 156 -6.12 -20.17 -16.87
C ASN A 156 -5.46 -21.54 -16.64
N GLY A 157 -4.66 -21.69 -15.58
CA GLY A 157 -4.06 -22.96 -15.18
C GLY A 157 -5.11 -24.04 -14.89
N LEU A 158 -6.19 -23.67 -14.22
CA LEU A 158 -7.31 -24.57 -13.94
C LEU A 158 -8.03 -25.00 -15.23
N THR A 159 -8.33 -24.06 -16.13
CA THR A 159 -8.95 -24.34 -17.43
C THR A 159 -8.06 -25.27 -18.27
N THR A 160 -6.75 -24.96 -18.37
CA THR A 160 -5.77 -25.83 -19.06
C THR A 160 -5.78 -27.24 -18.52
N ALA A 161 -5.73 -27.41 -17.20
CA ALA A 161 -5.73 -28.71 -16.55
C ALA A 161 -7.04 -29.50 -16.79
N ILE A 162 -8.18 -28.82 -16.73
CA ILE A 162 -9.50 -29.43 -16.99
C ILE A 162 -9.59 -29.88 -18.45
N VAL A 163 -9.20 -29.04 -19.40
CA VAL A 163 -9.20 -29.38 -20.85
C VAL A 163 -8.30 -30.58 -21.09
N SER A 164 -7.08 -30.60 -20.55
CA SER A 164 -6.17 -31.75 -20.66
C SER A 164 -6.77 -33.01 -20.04
N LEU A 165 -7.41 -32.93 -18.88
CA LEU A 165 -8.07 -34.09 -18.26
C LEU A 165 -9.15 -34.68 -19.14
N PHE A 166 -10.05 -33.85 -19.69
CA PHE A 166 -11.10 -34.32 -20.60
C PHE A 166 -10.52 -34.98 -21.87
N ALA A 167 -9.52 -34.33 -22.45
CA ALA A 167 -8.87 -34.81 -23.66
C ALA A 167 -8.17 -36.19 -23.45
N ILE A 168 -7.50 -36.37 -22.34
CA ILE A 168 -6.74 -37.59 -21.99
C ILE A 168 -7.71 -38.70 -21.52
N SER A 169 -8.79 -38.35 -20.83
CA SER A 169 -9.79 -39.32 -20.34
C SER A 169 -10.33 -40.23 -21.45
N SER A 170 -10.51 -39.71 -22.68
CA SER A 170 -10.97 -40.49 -23.84
C SER A 170 -10.04 -41.66 -24.16
N ILE A 171 -8.72 -41.49 -23.93
CA ILE A 171 -7.71 -42.52 -24.16
C ILE A 171 -7.67 -43.52 -22.99
N ILE A 172 -7.70 -43.00 -21.77
CA ILE A 172 -7.60 -43.81 -20.54
C ILE A 172 -8.83 -44.73 -20.40
N ILE A 173 -10.02 -44.32 -20.83
CA ILE A 173 -11.24 -45.14 -20.80
C ILE A 173 -11.08 -46.46 -21.56
N THR A 174 -10.21 -46.50 -22.56
CA THR A 174 -9.90 -47.74 -23.31
C THR A 174 -9.00 -48.72 -22.54
N LEU A 175 -8.40 -48.26 -21.41
CA LEU A 175 -7.69 -49.09 -20.47
C LEU A 175 -8.64 -49.84 -19.52
N ASN A 176 -8.07 -50.81 -18.78
CA ASN A 176 -8.82 -51.54 -17.76
C ASN A 176 -9.28 -50.57 -16.65
N PRO A 177 -10.58 -50.61 -16.20
CA PRO A 177 -11.08 -49.81 -15.08
C PRO A 177 -10.26 -49.89 -13.80
N PHE A 178 -9.60 -51.01 -13.54
CA PHE A 178 -8.70 -51.21 -12.40
C PHE A 178 -7.50 -50.22 -12.40
N VAL A 179 -6.92 -49.95 -13.57
CA VAL A 179 -5.83 -48.97 -13.70
C VAL A 179 -6.33 -47.57 -13.39
N ILE A 180 -7.51 -47.23 -13.86
CA ILE A 180 -8.13 -45.93 -13.58
C ILE A 180 -8.36 -45.76 -12.08
N LEU A 181 -8.90 -46.76 -11.41
CA LEU A 181 -9.13 -46.75 -9.98
C LEU A 181 -7.81 -46.55 -9.19
N LEU A 182 -6.74 -47.26 -9.58
CA LEU A 182 -5.40 -47.12 -8.97
C LEU A 182 -4.86 -45.71 -9.12
N VAL A 183 -4.96 -45.12 -10.32
CA VAL A 183 -4.50 -43.75 -10.58
C VAL A 183 -5.28 -42.74 -9.73
N VAL A 184 -6.60 -42.86 -9.69
CA VAL A 184 -7.46 -41.97 -8.89
C VAL A 184 -7.14 -42.10 -7.38
N MET A 185 -6.91 -43.33 -6.89
CA MET A 185 -6.56 -43.55 -5.48
C MET A 185 -5.23 -42.88 -5.10
N VAL A 186 -4.19 -43.02 -5.93
CA VAL A 186 -2.89 -42.41 -5.68
C VAL A 186 -2.98 -40.88 -5.73
N ILE A 187 -3.74 -40.33 -6.69
CA ILE A 187 -3.93 -38.89 -6.77
C ILE A 187 -4.69 -38.37 -5.55
N PHE A 188 -5.72 -39.08 -5.09
CA PHE A 188 -6.47 -38.71 -3.90
C PHE A 188 -5.57 -38.68 -2.64
N THR A 189 -4.72 -39.68 -2.47
CA THR A 189 -3.74 -39.71 -1.35
C THR A 189 -2.74 -38.56 -1.46
N ASN A 190 -2.19 -38.30 -2.64
CA ASN A 190 -1.28 -37.19 -2.91
C ASN A 190 -1.93 -35.81 -2.65
N SER A 191 -3.21 -35.65 -3.01
CA SER A 191 -3.98 -34.42 -2.77
C SER A 191 -4.20 -34.17 -1.26
N ILE A 192 -4.47 -35.21 -0.48
CA ILE A 192 -4.55 -35.10 0.99
C ILE A 192 -3.22 -34.62 1.57
N MET A 193 -2.10 -35.19 1.10
CA MET A 193 -0.77 -34.78 1.55
C MET A 193 -0.42 -33.35 1.16
N ALA A 194 -0.74 -32.93 -0.08
CA ALA A 194 -0.58 -31.57 -0.52
C ALA A 194 -1.41 -30.57 0.32
N LYS A 195 -2.67 -30.93 0.62
CA LYS A 195 -3.53 -30.12 1.51
C LYS A 195 -2.92 -29.95 2.90
N ARG A 196 -2.40 -31.03 3.50
CA ARG A 196 -1.73 -30.96 4.82
C ARG A 196 -0.51 -30.04 4.76
N ALA A 197 0.34 -30.18 3.75
CA ALA A 197 1.51 -29.31 3.54
C ALA A 197 1.12 -27.83 3.43
N ASN A 198 0.03 -27.51 2.72
CA ASN A 198 -0.45 -26.14 2.57
C ASN A 198 -1.06 -25.57 3.86
N LEU A 199 -1.79 -26.35 4.62
CA LEU A 199 -2.29 -25.92 5.94
C LEU A 199 -1.13 -25.59 6.87
N MET A 200 -0.10 -26.44 6.91
CA MET A 200 1.11 -26.19 7.70
C MET A 200 1.85 -24.94 7.23
N LYS A 201 1.93 -24.71 5.91
CA LYS A 201 2.52 -23.48 5.34
C LYS A 201 1.75 -22.23 5.77
N HIS A 202 0.42 -22.29 5.77
CA HIS A 202 -0.42 -21.18 6.19
C HIS A 202 -0.25 -20.87 7.68
N ASP A 203 -0.23 -21.90 8.55
CA ASP A 203 0.01 -21.75 9.98
C ASP A 203 1.40 -21.20 10.28
N LEU A 204 2.40 -21.65 9.51
CA LEU A 204 3.75 -21.10 9.56
C LEU A 204 3.76 -19.61 9.17
N GLY A 205 3.09 -19.25 8.07
CA GLY A 205 2.99 -17.85 7.63
C GLY A 205 2.42 -16.94 8.71
N LYS A 206 1.39 -17.38 9.43
CA LYS A 206 0.83 -16.62 10.56
C LYS A 206 1.84 -16.43 11.70
N LYS A 207 2.63 -17.47 12.02
CA LYS A 207 3.67 -17.38 13.05
C LYS A 207 4.83 -16.50 12.62
N LEU A 208 5.22 -16.57 11.35
CA LEU A 208 6.34 -15.78 10.82
C LEU A 208 6.00 -14.29 10.64
N SER A 209 4.74 -13.94 10.46
CA SER A 209 4.34 -12.53 10.21
C SER A 209 4.81 -11.56 11.31
N ALA A 210 4.82 -11.99 12.58
CA ALA A 210 5.34 -11.18 13.68
C ALA A 210 6.86 -10.98 13.59
N PHE A 211 7.59 -12.04 13.18
CA PHE A 211 9.03 -11.96 12.96
C PHE A 211 9.36 -11.09 11.75
N ASP A 212 8.62 -11.22 10.66
CA ASP A 212 8.82 -10.44 9.44
C ASP A 212 8.61 -8.94 9.71
N TRP A 213 7.57 -8.58 10.48
CA TRP A 213 7.33 -7.21 10.90
C TRP A 213 8.49 -6.65 11.75
N TYR A 214 8.95 -7.42 12.77
CA TYR A 214 10.06 -7.02 13.64
C TYR A 214 11.37 -6.90 12.86
N GLN A 215 11.69 -7.88 12.01
CA GLN A 215 12.88 -7.87 11.15
C GLN A 215 12.82 -6.73 10.13
N GLY A 216 11.65 -6.45 9.59
CA GLY A 216 11.40 -5.32 8.71
C GLY A 216 11.70 -3.98 9.39
N GLY A 217 11.25 -3.80 10.64
CA GLY A 217 11.54 -2.61 11.44
C GLY A 217 13.04 -2.42 11.70
N ILE A 218 13.76 -3.48 12.08
CA ILE A 218 15.21 -3.40 12.26
C ILE A 218 15.91 -3.11 10.92
N SER A 219 15.51 -3.78 9.85
CA SER A 219 16.06 -3.54 8.52
C SER A 219 15.85 -2.10 8.06
N TYR A 220 14.68 -1.52 8.33
CA TYR A 220 14.39 -0.12 8.06
C TYR A 220 15.37 0.80 8.82
N MET A 221 15.57 0.59 10.14
CA MET A 221 16.52 1.37 10.93
C MET A 221 17.95 1.25 10.41
N LEU A 222 18.39 0.06 9.97
CA LEU A 222 19.73 -0.18 9.45
C LEU A 222 19.97 0.50 8.08
N ASN A 223 18.95 0.66 7.27
CA ASN A 223 19.06 1.19 5.91
C ASN A 223 18.69 2.66 5.79
N HIS A 224 17.95 3.23 6.75
CA HIS A 224 17.48 4.60 6.65
C HIS A 224 18.51 5.61 7.18
N ILE A 225 18.77 6.67 6.41
CA ILE A 225 19.81 7.66 6.69
C ILE A 225 19.61 8.41 8.03
N SER A 226 18.35 8.62 8.45
CA SER A 226 18.01 9.33 9.68
C SER A 226 18.58 8.66 10.94
N TYR A 227 18.67 7.32 10.95
CA TYR A 227 19.24 6.55 12.07
C TYR A 227 20.76 6.42 12.00
N ALA A 228 21.37 6.72 10.85
CA ALA A 228 22.78 6.41 10.59
C ALA A 228 23.75 7.13 11.51
N LYS A 229 23.43 8.34 11.98
CA LYS A 229 24.25 9.15 12.89
C LYS A 229 24.28 8.52 14.29
N GLU A 230 23.10 8.22 14.84
CA GLU A 230 22.97 7.66 16.19
C GLU A 230 23.56 6.25 16.27
N ILE A 231 23.29 5.39 15.28
CA ILE A 231 23.87 4.04 15.21
C ILE A 231 25.41 4.08 15.32
N ARG A 232 26.06 5.09 14.68
CA ARG A 232 27.52 5.24 14.69
C ARG A 232 28.05 5.85 15.98
N ILE A 233 27.40 6.90 16.48
CA ILE A 233 27.88 7.62 17.69
C ILE A 233 27.69 6.78 18.94
N PHE A 234 26.56 6.08 19.06
CA PHE A 234 26.28 5.22 20.21
C PHE A 234 26.79 3.79 20.03
N ASP A 235 27.43 3.48 18.90
CA ASP A 235 27.97 2.16 18.54
C ASP A 235 27.00 0.99 18.79
N ILE A 236 25.73 1.20 18.47
CA ILE A 236 24.67 0.20 18.65
C ILE A 236 24.59 -0.83 17.52
N LYS A 237 25.57 -0.84 16.61
CA LYS A 237 25.64 -1.76 15.47
C LYS A 237 25.54 -3.23 15.90
N SER A 238 26.34 -3.62 16.91
CA SER A 238 26.36 -4.99 17.43
C SER A 238 25.01 -5.39 18.04
N LEU A 239 24.35 -4.46 18.74
CA LEU A 239 23.03 -4.67 19.33
C LEU A 239 21.99 -4.93 18.23
N LEU A 240 21.89 -4.05 17.22
CA LEU A 240 20.88 -4.17 16.15
C LEU A 240 21.10 -5.44 15.32
N ILE A 241 22.35 -5.77 14.97
CA ILE A 241 22.67 -7.01 14.25
C ILE A 241 22.33 -8.21 15.14
N GLY A 242 22.66 -8.17 16.44
CA GLY A 242 22.32 -9.25 17.37
C GLY A 242 20.81 -9.50 17.48
N LEU A 243 20.02 -8.44 17.59
CA LEU A 243 18.55 -8.54 17.61
C LEU A 243 17.98 -9.11 16.30
N PHE A 244 18.49 -8.64 15.15
CA PHE A 244 18.10 -9.15 13.85
C PHE A 244 18.46 -10.63 13.70
N THR A 245 19.71 -11.01 14.02
CA THR A 245 20.19 -12.39 13.92
C THR A 245 19.39 -13.32 14.83
N LYS A 246 19.16 -12.93 16.10
CA LYS A 246 18.37 -13.72 17.03
C LYS A 246 16.95 -13.97 16.50
N SER A 247 16.28 -12.90 16.05
CA SER A 247 14.94 -13.02 15.45
C SER A 247 14.94 -13.91 14.21
N LYS A 248 16.00 -13.81 13.39
CA LYS A 248 16.17 -14.64 12.18
C LYS A 248 16.42 -16.10 12.51
N GLU A 249 17.21 -16.38 13.53
CA GLU A 249 17.46 -17.75 14.01
C GLU A 249 16.16 -18.39 14.54
N GLU A 250 15.38 -17.67 15.34
CA GLU A 250 14.09 -18.15 15.86
C GLU A 250 13.10 -18.44 14.71
N SER A 251 12.99 -17.54 13.74
CA SER A 251 12.14 -17.75 12.56
C SER A 251 12.63 -18.93 11.68
N ASN A 252 13.94 -19.09 11.53
CA ASN A 252 14.53 -20.19 10.76
C ASN A 252 14.26 -21.57 11.41
N VAL A 253 14.22 -21.66 12.74
CA VAL A 253 13.86 -22.91 13.43
C VAL A 253 12.45 -23.36 13.01
N LEU A 254 11.47 -22.46 13.03
CA LEU A 254 10.11 -22.75 12.61
C LEU A 254 10.04 -23.16 11.13
N GLU A 255 10.79 -22.46 10.28
CA GLU A 255 10.86 -22.76 8.85
C GLU A 255 11.51 -24.12 8.59
N LEU A 256 12.57 -24.47 9.31
CA LEU A 256 13.22 -25.76 9.21
C LEU A 256 12.31 -26.92 9.65
N GLU A 257 11.52 -26.75 10.69
CA GLU A 257 10.53 -27.75 11.10
C GLU A 257 9.49 -28.01 10.01
N TYR A 258 8.96 -26.93 9.40
CA TYR A 258 8.07 -27.05 8.27
C TYR A 258 8.72 -27.75 7.08
N ARG A 259 9.95 -27.34 6.71
CA ARG A 259 10.71 -27.94 5.59
C ARG A 259 10.95 -29.44 5.82
N LYS A 260 11.33 -29.86 7.03
CA LYS A 260 11.49 -31.29 7.39
C LYS A 260 10.18 -32.06 7.20
N CYS A 261 9.06 -31.52 7.67
CA CYS A 261 7.77 -32.16 7.49
C CYS A 261 7.35 -32.21 6.01
N ASN A 262 7.46 -31.11 5.29
CA ASN A 262 7.15 -31.05 3.86
C ASN A 262 8.02 -32.01 3.04
N TRP A 263 9.29 -32.16 3.38
CA TRP A 263 10.20 -33.13 2.76
C TRP A 263 9.75 -34.58 2.99
N ARG A 264 9.33 -34.94 4.21
CA ARG A 264 8.77 -36.27 4.50
C ARG A 264 7.51 -36.55 3.68
N LEU A 265 6.61 -35.57 3.58
CA LEU A 265 5.41 -35.67 2.76
C LEU A 265 5.77 -35.81 1.27
N GLY A 266 6.80 -35.09 0.81
CA GLY A 266 7.33 -35.19 -0.55
C GLY A 266 7.89 -36.58 -0.86
N LEU A 267 8.67 -37.15 0.03
CA LEU A 267 9.19 -38.53 -0.12
C LEU A 267 8.05 -39.54 -0.22
N PHE A 268 7.02 -39.41 0.62
CA PHE A 268 5.85 -40.28 0.55
C PHE A 268 5.13 -40.17 -0.80
N ARG A 269 4.93 -38.95 -1.31
CA ARG A 269 4.34 -38.72 -2.65
C ARG A 269 5.21 -39.36 -3.76
N THR A 270 6.52 -39.22 -3.68
CA THR A 270 7.43 -39.82 -4.65
C THR A 270 7.35 -41.35 -4.61
N ALA A 271 7.34 -41.95 -3.42
CA ALA A 271 7.21 -43.39 -3.25
C ALA A 271 5.87 -43.93 -3.81
N THR A 272 4.76 -43.28 -3.50
CA THR A 272 3.45 -43.66 -4.04
C THR A 272 3.37 -43.57 -5.57
N ASN A 273 3.98 -42.52 -6.15
CA ASN A 273 4.08 -42.37 -7.61
C ASN A 273 4.95 -43.48 -8.25
N LEU A 274 6.09 -43.82 -7.65
CA LEU A 274 6.96 -44.91 -8.13
C LEU A 274 6.25 -46.26 -8.07
N ILE A 275 5.55 -46.55 -6.99
CA ILE A 275 4.76 -47.79 -6.85
C ILE A 275 3.67 -47.83 -7.94
N GLN A 276 2.94 -46.73 -8.14
CA GLN A 276 1.92 -46.62 -9.21
C GLN A 276 2.52 -46.89 -10.58
N GLN A 277 3.66 -46.25 -10.90
CA GLN A 277 4.35 -46.45 -12.17
C GLN A 277 4.82 -47.91 -12.33
N GLY A 278 5.39 -48.49 -11.28
CA GLY A 278 5.84 -49.90 -11.29
C GLY A 278 4.69 -50.86 -11.58
N ILE A 279 3.53 -50.69 -10.92
CA ILE A 279 2.33 -51.52 -11.15
C ILE A 279 1.82 -51.33 -12.59
N LEU A 280 1.80 -50.09 -13.08
CA LEU A 280 1.37 -49.77 -14.43
C LEU A 280 2.30 -50.40 -15.47
N TYR A 281 3.62 -50.26 -15.30
CA TYR A 281 4.59 -50.91 -16.20
C TYR A 281 4.41 -52.44 -16.24
N ALA A 282 4.35 -53.07 -15.07
CA ALA A 282 4.15 -54.51 -14.95
C ALA A 282 2.86 -54.97 -15.66
N TYR A 283 1.74 -54.25 -15.43
CA TYR A 283 0.47 -54.52 -16.09
C TYR A 283 0.55 -54.37 -17.62
N LEU A 284 1.16 -53.30 -18.11
CA LEU A 284 1.26 -53.08 -19.57
C LEU A 284 2.19 -54.07 -20.26
N VAL A 285 3.33 -54.42 -19.62
CA VAL A 285 4.22 -55.48 -20.12
C VAL A 285 3.49 -56.81 -20.18
N TYR A 286 2.72 -57.16 -19.13
CA TYR A 286 1.88 -58.37 -19.16
C TYR A 286 0.88 -58.32 -20.34
N ARG A 287 0.23 -57.19 -20.61
CA ARG A 287 -0.69 -56.99 -21.73
C ARG A 287 0.01 -57.13 -23.10
N VAL A 288 1.23 -56.65 -23.26
CA VAL A 288 2.01 -56.78 -24.50
C VAL A 288 2.38 -58.23 -24.72
N LEU A 289 2.87 -58.95 -23.71
CA LEU A 289 3.38 -60.32 -23.83
C LEU A 289 2.26 -61.36 -23.98
N PHE A 290 1.14 -61.22 -23.27
CA PHE A 290 0.12 -62.27 -23.18
C PHE A 290 -1.25 -61.88 -23.76
N LYS A 291 -1.46 -60.61 -24.14
CA LYS A 291 -2.77 -60.10 -24.66
C LYS A 291 -2.65 -59.36 -25.98
N ASN A 292 -1.51 -59.54 -26.69
CA ASN A 292 -1.26 -58.97 -28.01
C ASN A 292 -1.46 -57.44 -28.10
N LEU A 293 -1.17 -56.70 -27.02
CA LEU A 293 -1.21 -55.24 -27.06
C LEU A 293 -0.05 -54.70 -27.90
N PRO A 294 -0.26 -53.85 -28.94
CA PRO A 294 0.80 -53.25 -29.70
C PRO A 294 1.76 -52.45 -28.82
N ILE A 295 3.08 -52.54 -29.06
CA ILE A 295 4.12 -51.86 -28.24
C ILE A 295 3.90 -50.34 -28.25
N GLY A 296 3.53 -49.75 -29.39
CA GLY A 296 3.25 -48.31 -29.43
C GLY A 296 2.05 -47.88 -28.57
N ASN A 297 1.05 -48.77 -28.43
CA ASN A 297 -0.06 -48.47 -27.51
C ASN A 297 0.36 -48.48 -26.04
N MET A 298 1.35 -49.33 -25.68
CA MET A 298 1.97 -49.26 -24.35
C MET A 298 2.56 -47.86 -24.07
N THR A 299 3.26 -47.28 -25.04
CA THR A 299 3.85 -45.91 -24.94
C THR A 299 2.77 -44.87 -24.77
N ILE A 300 1.66 -44.97 -25.58
CA ILE A 300 0.51 -44.04 -25.45
C ILE A 300 -0.09 -44.12 -24.05
N TYR A 301 -0.32 -45.32 -23.52
CA TYR A 301 -0.93 -45.51 -22.21
C TYR A 301 -0.03 -45.01 -21.05
N LEU A 302 1.29 -45.25 -21.12
CA LEU A 302 2.23 -44.74 -20.12
C LEU A 302 2.23 -43.20 -20.07
N SER A 303 2.32 -42.59 -21.25
CA SER A 303 2.28 -41.14 -21.36
C SER A 303 0.93 -40.56 -20.89
N SER A 304 -0.18 -41.24 -21.24
CA SER A 304 -1.55 -40.84 -20.86
C SER A 304 -1.75 -40.84 -19.35
N VAL A 305 -1.32 -41.91 -18.66
CA VAL A 305 -1.43 -42.00 -17.20
C VAL A 305 -0.59 -40.95 -16.50
N GLY A 306 0.65 -40.73 -16.98
CA GLY A 306 1.53 -39.69 -16.45
C GLY A 306 0.90 -38.29 -16.58
N GLN A 307 0.43 -37.96 -17.78
CA GLN A 307 -0.18 -36.65 -18.05
C GLN A 307 -1.52 -36.46 -17.34
N PHE A 308 -2.33 -37.53 -17.22
CA PHE A 308 -3.56 -37.48 -16.42
C PHE A 308 -3.29 -37.18 -14.94
N SER A 309 -2.27 -37.84 -14.34
CA SER A 309 -1.83 -37.57 -12.98
C SER A 309 -1.38 -36.13 -12.79
N ASN A 310 -0.58 -35.60 -13.74
CA ASN A 310 -0.11 -34.22 -13.70
C ASN A 310 -1.26 -33.21 -13.84
N SER A 311 -2.18 -33.45 -14.80
CA SER A 311 -3.32 -32.54 -15.02
C SER A 311 -4.26 -32.51 -13.81
N LEU A 312 -4.54 -33.68 -13.22
CA LEU A 312 -5.39 -33.73 -12.01
C LEU A 312 -4.68 -33.08 -10.81
N GLY A 313 -3.36 -33.26 -10.66
CA GLY A 313 -2.56 -32.54 -9.68
C GLY A 313 -2.64 -31.02 -9.88
N SER A 314 -2.55 -30.55 -11.11
CA SER A 314 -2.66 -29.14 -11.47
C SER A 314 -4.02 -28.54 -11.14
N VAL A 315 -5.12 -29.30 -11.27
CA VAL A 315 -6.46 -28.84 -10.83
C VAL A 315 -6.47 -28.54 -9.34
N PHE A 316 -5.93 -29.43 -8.51
CA PHE A 316 -5.86 -29.23 -7.06
C PHE A 316 -4.94 -28.08 -6.70
N ASP A 317 -3.77 -27.99 -7.32
CA ASP A 317 -2.80 -26.93 -7.06
C ASP A 317 -3.35 -25.55 -7.45
N SER A 318 -4.02 -25.42 -8.60
CA SER A 318 -4.66 -24.18 -9.03
C SER A 318 -5.81 -23.79 -8.09
N TYR A 319 -6.62 -24.75 -7.65
CA TYR A 319 -7.68 -24.48 -6.68
C TYR A 319 -7.13 -23.97 -5.33
N ILE A 320 -6.06 -24.58 -4.84
CA ILE A 320 -5.41 -24.15 -3.58
C ILE A 320 -4.84 -22.75 -3.71
N LYS A 321 -4.20 -22.45 -4.83
CA LYS A 321 -3.67 -21.09 -5.11
C LYS A 321 -4.79 -20.07 -5.25
N LEU A 322 -5.92 -20.44 -5.88
CA LEU A 322 -7.10 -19.58 -5.93
C LEU A 322 -7.69 -19.32 -4.54
N ALA A 323 -7.70 -20.31 -3.66
CA ALA A 323 -8.17 -20.14 -2.29
C ALA A 323 -7.25 -19.19 -1.49
N ASP A 324 -5.93 -19.31 -1.62
CA ASP A 324 -4.95 -18.42 -1.00
C ASP A 324 -5.10 -16.97 -1.52
N ARG A 325 -5.23 -16.80 -2.84
CA ARG A 325 -5.48 -15.50 -3.46
C ARG A 325 -6.83 -14.90 -3.07
N GLY A 326 -7.86 -15.77 -2.91
CA GLY A 326 -9.18 -15.35 -2.45
C GLY A 326 -9.14 -14.68 -1.08
N LEU A 327 -8.32 -15.17 -0.15
CA LEU A 327 -8.13 -14.54 1.17
C LEU A 327 -7.51 -13.14 1.03
N LYS A 328 -6.48 -12.98 0.20
CA LYS A 328 -5.88 -11.67 -0.05
C LYS A 328 -6.87 -10.68 -0.70
N ILE A 329 -7.64 -11.14 -1.68
CA ILE A 329 -8.68 -10.30 -2.31
C ILE A 329 -9.76 -9.88 -1.31
N GLN A 330 -10.07 -10.75 -0.33
CA GLN A 330 -10.99 -10.37 0.75
C GLN A 330 -10.44 -9.19 1.57
N GLU A 331 -9.12 -9.15 1.86
CA GLU A 331 -8.47 -8.03 2.53
C GLU A 331 -8.60 -6.73 1.73
N LEU A 332 -8.46 -6.79 0.39
CA LEU A 332 -8.72 -5.65 -0.49
C LEU A 332 -10.19 -5.19 -0.41
N ILE A 333 -11.14 -6.12 -0.50
CA ILE A 333 -12.57 -5.83 -0.41
C ILE A 333 -12.91 -5.21 0.95
N ASP A 334 -12.36 -5.75 2.02
CA ASP A 334 -12.58 -5.27 3.39
C ASP A 334 -12.02 -3.85 3.57
N PHE A 335 -10.83 -3.58 3.04
CA PHE A 335 -10.25 -2.24 3.04
C PHE A 335 -11.13 -1.25 2.26
N LEU A 336 -11.46 -1.55 1.00
CA LEU A 336 -12.30 -0.69 0.17
C LEU A 336 -13.71 -0.47 0.75
N SER A 337 -14.24 -1.43 1.51
CA SER A 337 -15.54 -1.32 2.16
C SER A 337 -15.47 -0.50 3.46
N ALA A 338 -14.40 -0.68 4.25
CA ALA A 338 -14.18 0.05 5.50
C ALA A 338 -13.84 1.52 5.26
N THR A 339 -13.19 1.82 4.14
CA THR A 339 -12.74 3.16 3.76
C THR A 339 -13.63 3.78 2.67
N LYS A 340 -14.93 3.50 2.70
CA LYS A 340 -15.85 4.18 1.79
C LYS A 340 -15.74 5.67 2.01
N VAL A 341 -15.35 6.37 0.95
CA VAL A 341 -15.34 7.83 0.91
C VAL A 341 -16.75 8.30 1.24
N GLN A 342 -16.92 8.93 2.38
CA GLN A 342 -18.15 9.66 2.64
C GLN A 342 -18.20 10.77 1.59
N LYS A 343 -19.24 10.76 0.78
CA LYS A 343 -19.51 11.90 -0.11
C LYS A 343 -19.47 13.14 0.75
N ALA A 344 -18.66 14.12 0.36
CA ALA A 344 -18.66 15.44 0.97
C ALA A 344 -20.10 15.86 1.26
N VAL A 345 -20.45 16.00 2.54
CA VAL A 345 -21.84 16.16 2.96
C VAL A 345 -22.37 17.54 2.53
N GLY A 346 -21.48 18.51 2.29
CA GLY A 346 -21.84 19.88 1.91
C GLY A 346 -21.57 20.20 0.44
N ASN A 347 -22.43 20.99 -0.16
CA ASN A 347 -22.29 21.49 -1.54
C ASN A 347 -22.17 23.03 -1.62
N LEU A 348 -22.21 23.72 -0.47
CA LEU A 348 -22.07 25.17 -0.44
C LEU A 348 -20.63 25.58 -0.74
N VAL A 349 -20.47 26.67 -1.46
CA VAL A 349 -19.16 27.30 -1.68
C VAL A 349 -19.03 28.43 -0.67
N PRO A 350 -18.00 28.44 0.19
CA PRO A 350 -17.84 29.51 1.17
C PRO A 350 -17.42 30.81 0.47
N GLU A 351 -17.99 31.91 0.91
CA GLU A 351 -17.52 33.26 0.60
C GLU A 351 -16.82 33.80 1.85
N PHE A 352 -15.59 34.29 1.71
CA PHE A 352 -14.83 34.87 2.81
C PHE A 352 -14.53 36.34 2.51
N ASN A 353 -14.94 37.22 3.41
CA ASN A 353 -14.79 38.66 3.29
C ASN A 353 -14.33 39.28 4.62
N ASN A 354 -14.04 40.57 4.63
CA ASN A 354 -13.51 41.28 5.82
C ASN A 354 -14.40 41.23 7.06
N ASN A 355 -15.67 40.86 6.92
CA ASN A 355 -16.61 40.74 8.05
C ASN A 355 -16.85 39.28 8.45
N SER A 356 -16.24 38.33 7.75
CA SER A 356 -16.42 36.89 8.03
C SER A 356 -15.86 36.51 9.39
N VAL A 357 -16.52 35.57 10.05
CA VAL A 357 -16.20 35.07 11.38
C VAL A 357 -16.25 33.55 11.39
N ILE A 358 -15.15 32.92 11.81
CA ILE A 358 -15.16 31.51 12.15
C ILE A 358 -15.39 31.38 13.65
N GLU A 359 -16.40 30.60 14.04
CA GLU A 359 -16.80 30.43 15.43
C GLU A 359 -16.81 28.97 15.83
N PHE A 360 -16.05 28.63 16.87
CA PHE A 360 -16.14 27.35 17.58
C PHE A 360 -17.15 27.49 18.69
N ARG A 361 -18.21 26.67 18.68
CA ARG A 361 -19.29 26.67 19.69
C ARG A 361 -19.29 25.36 20.44
N ASP A 362 -18.85 25.38 21.68
CA ASP A 362 -18.85 24.24 22.60
C ASP A 362 -18.18 22.99 22.01
N VAL A 363 -17.09 23.22 21.28
CA VAL A 363 -16.40 22.18 20.54
C VAL A 363 -15.56 21.29 21.46
N SER A 364 -15.82 19.99 21.42
CA SER A 364 -14.98 18.98 22.06
C SER A 364 -14.52 17.95 21.02
N PHE A 365 -13.29 17.47 21.19
CA PHE A 365 -12.71 16.46 20.31
C PHE A 365 -11.82 15.49 21.07
N GLN A 366 -11.97 14.20 20.73
CA GLN A 366 -11.21 13.07 21.27
C GLN A 366 -10.67 12.27 20.10
N TYR A 367 -9.36 11.99 20.12
CA TYR A 367 -8.75 11.14 19.08
C TYR A 367 -9.28 9.70 19.16
N PRO A 368 -9.44 9.00 18.03
CA PRO A 368 -9.82 7.60 18.03
C PRO A 368 -8.89 6.75 18.90
N GLY A 369 -9.46 5.98 19.83
CA GLY A 369 -8.70 5.14 20.76
C GLY A 369 -8.09 5.85 21.97
N SER A 370 -8.25 7.16 22.11
CA SER A 370 -7.86 7.91 23.33
C SER A 370 -9.00 7.88 24.37
N GLU A 371 -8.67 7.85 25.65
CA GLU A 371 -9.64 8.01 26.74
C GLU A 371 -9.84 9.47 27.14
N HIS A 372 -8.96 10.37 26.68
CA HIS A 372 -8.97 11.79 27.05
C HIS A 372 -9.35 12.69 25.87
N PHE A 373 -10.08 13.76 26.17
CA PHE A 373 -10.35 14.81 25.20
C PHE A 373 -9.07 15.61 24.92
N ALA A 374 -8.78 15.84 23.65
CA ALA A 374 -7.70 16.72 23.23
C ALA A 374 -8.13 18.21 23.23
N VAL A 375 -9.43 18.43 23.06
CA VAL A 375 -10.09 19.74 23.18
C VAL A 375 -11.42 19.51 23.87
N HIS A 376 -11.76 20.37 24.82
CA HIS A 376 -12.97 20.21 25.64
C HIS A 376 -13.71 21.53 25.83
N HIS A 377 -14.99 21.57 25.44
CA HIS A 377 -15.89 22.73 25.52
C HIS A 377 -15.29 24.05 25.02
N MET A 378 -14.54 23.98 23.91
CA MET A 378 -13.84 25.14 23.36
C MET A 378 -14.84 26.12 22.71
N ASN A 379 -14.70 27.40 23.11
CA ASN A 379 -15.41 28.51 22.54
C ASN A 379 -14.42 29.59 22.11
N ILE A 380 -14.29 29.83 20.80
CA ILE A 380 -13.39 30.86 20.27
C ILE A 380 -13.95 31.43 18.97
N LYS A 381 -13.69 32.70 18.71
CA LYS A 381 -14.07 33.40 17.47
C LYS A 381 -12.81 33.94 16.79
N ILE A 382 -12.72 33.75 15.49
CA ILE A 382 -11.65 34.24 14.62
C ILE A 382 -12.29 35.17 13.59
N ARG A 383 -11.87 36.42 13.55
CA ARG A 383 -12.39 37.41 12.60
C ARG A 383 -11.49 37.50 11.38
N ALA A 384 -12.06 37.82 10.25
CA ALA A 384 -11.33 37.93 8.98
C ALA A 384 -10.26 39.03 8.97
N ASP A 385 -10.40 40.06 9.78
CA ASP A 385 -9.47 41.19 9.91
C ASP A 385 -8.46 41.01 11.04
N GLU A 386 -8.41 39.83 11.70
CA GLU A 386 -7.69 39.60 12.95
C GLU A 386 -6.51 38.63 12.76
N LYS A 387 -5.41 38.94 13.40
CA LYS A 387 -4.28 38.03 13.59
C LYS A 387 -4.37 37.43 14.99
N LEU A 388 -4.70 36.15 15.07
CA LEU A 388 -4.82 35.40 16.30
C LEU A 388 -3.53 34.59 16.58
N CYS A 389 -2.95 34.75 17.75
CA CYS A 389 -1.91 33.88 18.27
C CYS A 389 -2.49 32.88 19.26
N VAL A 390 -2.14 31.61 19.11
CA VAL A 390 -2.48 30.53 20.03
C VAL A 390 -1.22 30.11 20.79
N VAL A 391 -1.25 30.23 22.11
CA VAL A 391 -0.13 29.86 22.99
C VAL A 391 -0.61 28.85 24.04
N GLY A 392 0.31 28.09 24.63
CA GLY A 392 -0.02 27.10 25.67
C GLY A 392 1.06 26.03 25.80
N GLY A 393 0.97 25.20 26.81
CA GLY A 393 1.89 24.09 27.06
C GLY A 393 1.81 23.01 25.95
N ASN A 394 2.78 22.07 25.97
CA ASN A 394 2.70 20.89 25.11
C ASN A 394 1.47 20.04 25.52
N GLY A 395 0.73 19.53 24.53
CA GLY A 395 -0.48 18.74 24.80
C GLY A 395 -1.73 19.55 25.14
N SER A 396 -1.67 20.90 25.16
CA SER A 396 -2.84 21.75 25.50
C SER A 396 -3.94 21.83 24.42
N GLY A 397 -3.81 21.11 23.29
CA GLY A 397 -4.83 21.06 22.24
C GLY A 397 -4.62 21.98 21.03
N LYS A 398 -3.50 22.72 20.96
CA LYS A 398 -3.21 23.72 19.90
C LYS A 398 -3.22 23.12 18.47
N SER A 399 -2.46 22.06 18.24
CA SER A 399 -2.40 21.41 16.92
C SER A 399 -3.71 20.71 16.57
N THR A 400 -4.45 20.22 17.58
CA THR A 400 -5.82 19.69 17.41
C THR A 400 -6.78 20.78 16.95
N PHE A 401 -6.68 21.97 17.54
CA PHE A 401 -7.47 23.14 17.11
C PHE A 401 -7.24 23.45 15.62
N ILE A 402 -5.97 23.47 15.15
CA ILE A 402 -5.68 23.67 13.72
C ILE A 402 -6.24 22.54 12.85
N LYS A 403 -6.09 21.30 13.27
CA LYS A 403 -6.66 20.16 12.52
C LYS A 403 -8.18 20.26 12.38
N LEU A 404 -8.88 20.71 13.43
CA LEU A 404 -10.32 20.98 13.40
C LEU A 404 -10.67 22.19 12.52
N LEU A 405 -9.92 23.29 12.63
CA LEU A 405 -10.08 24.48 11.81
C LEU A 405 -9.95 24.18 10.31
N LEU A 406 -8.98 23.35 9.94
CA LEU A 406 -8.74 22.93 8.55
C LEU A 406 -9.70 21.83 8.08
N ARG A 407 -10.62 21.39 8.94
CA ARG A 407 -11.53 20.28 8.67
C ARG A 407 -10.80 19.00 8.25
N LEU A 408 -9.64 18.73 8.88
CA LEU A 408 -8.93 17.45 8.79
C LEU A 408 -9.54 16.42 9.75
N TYR A 409 -10.19 16.90 10.82
CA TYR A 409 -10.99 16.14 11.78
C TYR A 409 -12.34 16.80 11.97
N GLN A 410 -13.30 15.99 12.37
CA GLN A 410 -14.63 16.48 12.79
C GLN A 410 -14.70 16.53 14.32
N PRO A 411 -15.36 17.54 14.91
CA PRO A 411 -15.56 17.61 16.35
C PRO A 411 -16.40 16.42 16.85
N SER A 412 -16.06 15.89 18.03
CA SER A 412 -16.87 14.85 18.69
C SER A 412 -18.19 15.40 19.21
N SER A 413 -18.22 16.69 19.59
CA SER A 413 -19.43 17.45 19.95
C SER A 413 -19.21 18.93 19.71
N GLY A 414 -20.31 19.69 19.65
CA GLY A 414 -20.31 21.11 19.29
C GLY A 414 -20.21 21.33 17.78
N ASN A 415 -20.12 22.58 17.34
CA ASN A 415 -20.11 22.96 15.93
C ASN A 415 -19.03 24.00 15.63
N ILE A 416 -18.45 23.93 14.46
CA ILE A 416 -17.58 24.98 13.91
C ILE A 416 -18.35 25.67 12.79
N LEU A 417 -18.50 26.97 12.88
CA LEU A 417 -19.33 27.75 11.98
C LEU A 417 -18.48 28.77 11.22
N LEU A 418 -18.75 28.97 9.94
CA LEU A 418 -18.30 30.11 9.16
C LEU A 418 -19.52 30.97 8.84
N ASP A 419 -19.54 32.21 9.34
CA ASP A 419 -20.66 33.16 9.19
C ASP A 419 -22.01 32.58 9.62
N GLY A 420 -21.99 31.76 10.68
CA GLY A 420 -23.19 31.11 11.24
C GLY A 420 -23.61 29.81 10.54
N VAL A 421 -22.98 29.42 9.45
CA VAL A 421 -23.20 28.15 8.73
C VAL A 421 -22.17 27.12 9.17
N ASP A 422 -22.63 25.90 9.47
CA ASP A 422 -21.70 24.79 9.84
C ASP A 422 -20.72 24.50 8.71
N ILE A 423 -19.43 24.35 9.04
CA ILE A 423 -18.40 24.08 8.04
C ILE A 423 -18.63 22.77 7.27
N ASN A 424 -19.46 21.86 7.81
CA ASN A 424 -19.83 20.61 7.15
C ASN A 424 -20.83 20.79 6.01
N GLU A 425 -21.53 21.92 5.94
CA GLU A 425 -22.44 22.29 4.86
C GLU A 425 -21.69 22.73 3.58
N TYR A 426 -20.41 23.10 3.70
CA TYR A 426 -19.59 23.50 2.58
C TYR A 426 -18.91 22.32 1.88
N ASP A 427 -18.67 22.46 0.57
CA ASP A 427 -17.75 21.56 -0.15
C ASP A 427 -16.37 21.61 0.51
N ILE A 428 -15.84 20.46 0.87
CA ILE A 428 -14.59 20.37 1.64
C ILE A 428 -13.40 21.01 0.90
N LYS A 429 -13.32 20.84 -0.42
CA LYS A 429 -12.23 21.40 -1.22
C LYS A 429 -12.36 22.91 -1.35
N ALA A 430 -13.58 23.41 -1.49
CA ALA A 430 -13.83 24.83 -1.53
C ALA A 430 -13.53 25.49 -0.17
N TYR A 431 -13.92 24.87 0.93
CA TYR A 431 -13.61 25.33 2.28
C TYR A 431 -12.08 25.34 2.53
N GLN A 432 -11.40 24.24 2.23
CA GLN A 432 -9.95 24.15 2.42
C GLN A 432 -9.13 25.08 1.51
N LYS A 433 -9.70 25.58 0.41
CA LYS A 433 -9.07 26.60 -0.42
C LYS A 433 -8.93 27.97 0.26
N LEU A 434 -9.76 28.25 1.27
CA LEU A 434 -9.64 29.47 2.05
C LEU A 434 -8.32 29.56 2.83
N PHE A 435 -7.67 28.42 3.10
CA PHE A 435 -6.51 28.35 3.98
C PHE A 435 -5.19 28.22 3.21
N ALA A 436 -4.17 28.91 3.72
CA ALA A 436 -2.76 28.82 3.32
C ALA A 436 -1.95 28.29 4.54
N PRO A 437 -1.92 26.95 4.77
CA PRO A 437 -1.29 26.37 5.95
C PRO A 437 0.22 26.21 5.78
N VAL A 438 0.95 26.42 6.89
CA VAL A 438 2.33 26.00 7.11
C VAL A 438 2.33 25.13 8.37
N PHE A 439 2.51 23.83 8.19
CA PHE A 439 2.53 22.87 9.30
C PHE A 439 3.90 22.82 9.97
N GLN A 440 3.94 22.37 11.23
CA GLN A 440 5.17 22.16 11.99
C GLN A 440 6.09 21.12 11.32
N ASP A 441 5.47 20.02 10.85
CA ASP A 441 6.15 18.92 10.15
C ASP A 441 6.06 19.14 8.64
N TYR A 442 6.71 20.18 8.14
CA TYR A 442 6.78 20.41 6.69
C TYR A 442 7.66 19.35 6.01
N VAL A 443 7.22 18.90 4.84
CA VAL A 443 7.88 17.84 4.08
C VAL A 443 8.32 18.37 2.72
N SER A 444 9.56 18.05 2.34
CA SER A 444 10.03 18.16 0.96
C SER A 444 9.56 16.94 0.16
N TYR A 445 8.96 17.19 -0.99
CA TYR A 445 8.53 16.12 -1.88
C TYR A 445 9.61 15.81 -2.91
N CYS A 446 9.68 14.56 -3.35
CA CYS A 446 10.59 14.09 -4.41
C CYS A 446 10.20 14.67 -5.79
N MET A 447 10.25 15.97 -5.92
CA MET A 447 9.89 16.77 -7.09
C MET A 447 10.87 17.92 -7.25
N SER A 448 10.77 18.67 -8.35
CA SER A 448 11.56 19.90 -8.52
C SER A 448 11.17 20.98 -7.50
N LEU A 449 12.06 21.94 -7.25
CA LEU A 449 11.78 23.06 -6.35
C LEU A 449 10.52 23.83 -6.76
N GLY A 450 10.35 24.10 -8.05
CA GLY A 450 9.16 24.79 -8.55
C GLY A 450 7.87 24.02 -8.26
N MET A 451 7.87 22.71 -8.52
CA MET A 451 6.73 21.84 -8.20
C MET A 451 6.49 21.70 -6.69
N ASN A 452 7.54 21.74 -5.86
CA ASN A 452 7.41 21.73 -4.40
C ASN A 452 6.72 22.98 -3.85
N ILE A 453 6.87 24.12 -4.51
CA ILE A 453 6.23 25.38 -4.11
C ILE A 453 4.83 25.49 -4.70
N ALA A 454 4.66 25.18 -5.99
CA ALA A 454 3.43 25.41 -6.72
C ALA A 454 2.41 24.26 -6.62
N PHE A 455 2.84 23.02 -6.31
CA PHE A 455 2.07 21.78 -6.36
C PHE A 455 1.39 21.52 -7.71
N THR A 456 2.03 21.99 -8.78
CA THR A 456 1.65 21.74 -10.16
C THR A 456 2.90 21.75 -11.04
N ASP A 457 2.87 21.04 -12.16
CA ASP A 457 3.91 21.07 -13.21
C ASP A 457 3.80 22.30 -14.12
N ASN A 458 2.60 22.88 -14.20
CA ASN A 458 2.32 24.08 -14.98
C ASN A 458 2.13 25.30 -14.07
N TYR A 459 3.23 25.88 -13.59
CA TYR A 459 3.22 27.02 -12.69
C TYR A 459 3.59 28.34 -13.40
N ASP A 460 3.03 29.46 -12.88
CA ASP A 460 3.39 30.81 -13.30
C ASP A 460 4.78 31.17 -12.76
N LYS A 461 5.76 31.25 -13.67
CA LYS A 461 7.16 31.54 -13.33
C LYS A 461 7.32 32.92 -12.71
N LYS A 462 6.56 33.92 -13.16
CA LYS A 462 6.66 35.28 -12.63
C LYS A 462 6.17 35.35 -11.20
N LYS A 463 4.98 34.76 -10.95
CA LYS A 463 4.43 34.62 -9.60
C LYS A 463 5.37 33.86 -8.67
N LEU A 464 5.99 32.78 -9.18
CA LEU A 464 6.95 31.98 -8.42
C LEU A 464 8.22 32.79 -8.08
N ASP A 465 8.78 33.53 -9.03
CA ASP A 465 9.93 34.42 -8.83
C ASP A 465 9.65 35.48 -7.77
N ASP A 466 8.52 36.17 -7.86
CA ASP A 466 8.15 37.21 -6.91
C ASP A 466 8.02 36.65 -5.50
N ILE A 467 7.33 35.51 -5.33
CA ILE A 467 7.16 34.84 -4.03
C ILE A 467 8.50 34.36 -3.47
N CYS A 468 9.36 33.78 -4.30
CA CYS A 468 10.66 33.29 -3.85
C CYS A 468 11.57 34.43 -3.36
N LYS A 469 11.52 35.60 -4.02
CA LYS A 469 12.23 36.81 -3.59
C LYS A 469 11.71 37.31 -2.24
N GLU A 470 10.40 37.43 -2.10
CA GLU A 470 9.78 37.87 -0.84
C GLU A 470 10.15 36.95 0.33
N ASN A 471 10.28 35.66 0.07
CA ASN A 471 10.64 34.66 1.10
C ASN A 471 12.15 34.43 1.25
N GLY A 472 13.01 35.16 0.50
CA GLY A 472 14.47 35.09 0.63
C GLY A 472 15.06 33.75 0.16
N LEU A 473 14.49 33.16 -0.90
CA LEU A 473 14.99 31.94 -1.54
C LEU A 473 16.02 32.22 -2.65
N ASP A 474 16.31 33.50 -2.98
CA ASP A 474 17.19 33.87 -4.08
C ASP A 474 18.57 33.24 -3.99
N ALA A 475 19.18 33.26 -2.80
CA ALA A 475 20.51 32.70 -2.57
C ALA A 475 20.52 31.19 -2.81
N MET A 476 19.48 30.50 -2.38
CA MET A 476 19.28 29.06 -2.65
C MET A 476 19.14 28.82 -4.15
N ILE A 477 18.21 29.51 -4.80
CA ILE A 477 17.91 29.31 -6.21
C ILE A 477 19.13 29.56 -7.09
N SER A 478 19.94 30.58 -6.76
CA SER A 478 21.16 30.95 -7.50
C SER A 478 22.21 29.85 -7.52
N ARG A 479 22.32 29.06 -6.46
CA ARG A 479 23.27 27.95 -6.36
C ARG A 479 22.76 26.62 -6.91
N LEU A 480 21.45 26.52 -7.21
CA LEU A 480 20.86 25.30 -7.75
C LEU A 480 21.21 25.12 -9.23
N PRO A 481 21.64 23.92 -9.66
CA PRO A 481 22.14 23.67 -11.02
C PRO A 481 21.09 23.91 -12.11
N LYS A 482 19.83 23.63 -11.84
CA LYS A 482 18.70 23.82 -12.76
C LYS A 482 17.65 24.80 -12.23
N LYS A 483 18.01 25.63 -11.24
CA LYS A 483 17.10 26.59 -10.59
C LYS A 483 15.82 25.88 -10.11
N TYR A 484 14.66 26.36 -10.57
CA TYR A 484 13.35 25.78 -10.21
C TYR A 484 13.13 24.33 -10.65
N GLU A 485 13.83 23.88 -11.68
CA GLU A 485 13.74 22.51 -12.19
C GLU A 485 14.71 21.55 -11.47
N THR A 486 15.45 22.02 -10.47
CA THR A 486 16.34 21.17 -9.66
C THR A 486 15.50 20.27 -8.77
N PRO A 487 15.64 18.93 -8.83
CA PRO A 487 14.97 18.01 -7.93
C PRO A 487 15.43 18.25 -6.50
N LEU A 488 14.51 18.18 -5.55
CA LEU A 488 14.83 18.08 -4.13
C LEU A 488 15.03 16.60 -3.77
N GLU A 489 15.78 16.36 -2.67
CA GLU A 489 16.09 15.03 -2.13
C GLU A 489 17.10 14.22 -2.99
N LYS A 490 18.35 14.17 -2.53
CA LYS A 490 19.46 13.44 -3.20
C LYS A 490 19.22 11.94 -3.32
N TRP A 491 18.47 11.35 -2.41
CA TRP A 491 18.18 9.93 -2.46
C TRP A 491 17.22 9.56 -3.60
N PHE A 492 16.45 10.53 -4.07
CA PHE A 492 15.49 10.35 -5.16
C PHE A 492 16.13 10.58 -6.54
N ALA A 493 16.98 11.60 -6.66
CA ALA A 493 17.63 11.94 -7.93
C ALA A 493 19.13 12.19 -7.71
N SER A 494 19.98 11.65 -8.56
CA SER A 494 21.45 11.85 -8.49
C SER A 494 21.87 13.31 -8.54
N GLU A 495 21.08 14.16 -9.22
CA GLU A 495 21.27 15.62 -9.28
C GLU A 495 20.45 16.36 -8.22
N GLY A 496 19.80 15.64 -7.32
CA GLY A 496 18.97 16.21 -6.25
C GLY A 496 19.80 17.01 -5.25
N VAL A 497 19.14 17.96 -4.61
CA VAL A 497 19.74 18.82 -3.57
C VAL A 497 18.90 18.72 -2.31
N ASP A 498 19.55 18.46 -1.18
CA ASP A 498 18.91 18.50 0.14
C ASP A 498 18.92 19.95 0.64
N PRO A 499 17.77 20.60 0.85
CA PRO A 499 17.71 21.90 1.45
C PRO A 499 18.19 21.87 2.92
N SER A 500 18.71 22.97 3.42
CA SER A 500 18.91 23.15 4.87
C SER A 500 17.55 23.35 5.57
N GLY A 501 17.43 23.03 6.88
CA GLY A 501 16.17 23.19 7.60
C GLY A 501 15.54 24.58 7.47
N GLY A 502 16.35 25.65 7.45
CA GLY A 502 15.85 27.01 7.21
C GLY A 502 15.40 27.26 5.75
N GLU A 503 15.93 26.51 4.78
CA GLU A 503 15.47 26.58 3.40
C GLU A 503 14.20 25.80 3.20
N GLU A 504 14.07 24.60 3.80
CA GLU A 504 12.84 23.80 3.81
C GLU A 504 11.69 24.61 4.36
N GLN A 505 11.91 25.31 5.46
CA GLN A 505 10.91 26.18 6.05
C GLN A 505 10.48 27.31 5.11
N ARG A 506 11.45 27.98 4.48
CA ARG A 506 11.15 29.05 3.51
C ARG A 506 10.40 28.50 2.29
N ILE A 507 10.69 27.26 1.87
CA ILE A 507 9.94 26.56 0.83
C ILE A 507 8.50 26.31 1.29
N ALA A 508 8.28 25.88 2.54
CA ALA A 508 6.95 25.67 3.07
C ALA A 508 6.12 26.97 3.17
N ILE A 509 6.75 28.09 3.56
CA ILE A 509 6.12 29.41 3.57
C ILE A 509 5.82 29.87 2.13
N ALA A 510 6.77 29.74 1.21
CA ALA A 510 6.57 30.05 -0.21
C ALA A 510 5.43 29.25 -0.84
N ARG A 511 5.28 27.98 -0.45
CA ARG A 511 4.17 27.10 -0.84
C ARG A 511 2.81 27.66 -0.39
N ALA A 512 2.69 28.08 0.88
CA ALA A 512 1.49 28.71 1.39
C ALA A 512 1.17 30.03 0.67
N CYS A 513 2.18 30.84 0.38
CA CYS A 513 2.03 32.09 -0.39
C CYS A 513 1.62 31.82 -1.84
N TYR A 514 2.20 30.81 -2.49
CA TYR A 514 1.86 30.47 -3.88
C TYR A 514 0.45 29.93 -4.01
N ARG A 515 0.03 29.05 -3.08
CA ARG A 515 -1.34 28.57 -2.98
C ARG A 515 -2.31 29.75 -2.90
N GLY A 516 -1.96 30.75 -2.09
CA GLY A 516 -2.87 31.83 -1.75
C GLY A 516 -3.99 31.32 -0.85
N GLY A 517 -4.71 32.21 -0.25
CA GLY A 517 -5.81 31.93 0.65
C GLY A 517 -6.14 33.19 1.41
N ASP A 518 -7.32 33.22 1.97
CA ASP A 518 -7.79 34.35 2.77
C ASP A 518 -7.31 34.25 4.22
N ILE A 519 -7.00 33.00 4.66
CA ILE A 519 -6.64 32.67 6.03
C ILE A 519 -5.27 31.96 6.03
N PHE A 520 -4.26 32.59 6.63
CA PHE A 520 -2.99 31.95 6.89
C PHE A 520 -3.01 31.18 8.20
N VAL A 521 -2.55 29.94 8.18
CA VAL A 521 -2.45 29.08 9.38
C VAL A 521 -1.01 28.65 9.54
N LEU A 522 -0.40 29.01 10.67
CA LEU A 522 1.01 28.74 10.97
C LEU A 522 1.11 27.91 12.24
N ASP A 523 1.62 26.70 12.11
CA ASP A 523 1.87 25.82 13.26
C ASP A 523 3.36 25.77 13.55
N GLU A 524 3.82 26.53 14.56
CA GLU A 524 5.22 26.65 15.00
C GLU A 524 6.24 26.82 13.85
N PRO A 525 6.08 27.84 13.00
CA PRO A 525 6.83 27.94 11.75
C PRO A 525 8.35 28.14 11.93
N THR A 526 8.88 28.30 13.15
CA THR A 526 10.29 28.66 13.43
C THR A 526 10.98 27.73 14.44
N ALA A 527 10.49 26.51 14.63
CA ALA A 527 10.96 25.62 15.70
C ALA A 527 12.46 25.23 15.67
N ALA A 528 13.16 25.38 14.52
CA ALA A 528 14.53 24.89 14.34
C ALA A 528 15.53 25.96 13.83
N ILE A 529 15.24 27.27 14.03
CA ILE A 529 16.02 28.36 13.42
C ILE A 529 16.68 29.23 14.50
N ASP A 530 17.84 29.82 14.14
CA ASP A 530 18.51 30.81 14.97
C ASP A 530 17.67 32.09 15.13
N PRO A 531 17.81 32.82 16.24
CA PRO A 531 16.96 33.98 16.55
C PRO A 531 17.01 35.14 15.54
N ILE A 532 18.13 35.31 14.83
CA ILE A 532 18.29 36.40 13.86
C ILE A 532 17.51 36.06 12.59
N THR A 533 17.73 34.87 12.09
CA THR A 533 17.00 34.35 10.92
C THR A 533 15.49 34.24 11.20
N GLU A 534 15.11 33.87 12.41
CA GLU A 534 13.74 33.86 12.86
C GLU A 534 13.08 35.24 12.78
N TYR A 535 13.73 36.26 13.35
CA TYR A 535 13.23 37.64 13.29
C TYR A 535 13.01 38.07 11.84
N ASP A 536 13.97 37.80 10.97
CA ASP A 536 13.86 38.14 9.54
C ASP A 536 12.68 37.43 8.86
N ILE A 537 12.45 36.17 9.18
CA ILE A 537 11.31 35.41 8.67
C ILE A 537 10.00 36.02 9.14
N TYR A 538 9.88 36.33 10.44
CA TYR A 538 8.66 36.96 10.98
C TYR A 538 8.41 38.33 10.38
N MET A 539 9.45 39.16 10.18
CA MET A 539 9.30 40.49 9.58
C MET A 539 8.88 40.42 8.10
N ARG A 540 9.44 39.48 7.34
CA ARG A 540 9.01 39.22 5.95
C ARG A 540 7.59 38.70 5.89
N PHE A 541 7.30 37.73 6.74
CA PHE A 541 5.98 37.12 6.82
C PHE A 541 4.91 38.14 7.21
N ASN A 542 5.19 39.01 8.18
CA ASN A 542 4.25 40.06 8.58
C ASN A 542 3.86 41.00 7.42
N LYS A 543 4.78 41.27 6.49
CA LYS A 543 4.47 42.03 5.26
C LYS A 543 3.52 41.26 4.35
N ILE A 544 3.70 39.94 4.20
CA ILE A 544 2.88 39.05 3.35
C ILE A 544 1.46 38.93 3.91
N ILE A 545 1.31 38.81 5.23
CA ILE A 545 0.01 38.63 5.89
C ILE A 545 -0.72 39.95 6.25
N THR A 546 -0.16 41.08 5.85
CA THR A 546 -0.83 42.37 6.12
C THR A 546 -2.19 42.42 5.44
N GLY A 547 -3.26 42.67 6.23
CA GLY A 547 -4.64 42.70 5.77
C GLY A 547 -5.27 41.32 5.52
N LYS A 548 -4.65 40.22 5.99
CA LYS A 548 -5.19 38.86 5.90
C LYS A 548 -5.44 38.26 7.29
N CYS A 549 -6.47 37.46 7.39
CA CYS A 549 -6.73 36.65 8.58
C CYS A 549 -5.55 35.71 8.81
N THR A 550 -5.10 35.63 10.04
CA THR A 550 -3.96 34.77 10.39
C THR A 550 -4.21 34.07 11.72
N VAL A 551 -3.99 32.78 11.76
CA VAL A 551 -3.96 31.96 12.96
C VAL A 551 -2.56 31.39 13.11
N MET A 552 -1.89 31.73 14.20
CA MET A 552 -0.49 31.33 14.44
C MET A 552 -0.37 30.61 15.78
N ILE A 553 0.14 29.38 15.77
CA ILE A 553 0.64 28.74 17.00
C ILE A 553 2.11 29.10 17.14
N THR A 554 2.47 29.55 18.32
CA THR A 554 3.90 29.79 18.65
C THR A 554 4.16 29.58 20.13
N HIS A 555 5.35 29.09 20.42
CA HIS A 555 5.91 29.09 21.77
C HIS A 555 6.83 30.31 22.03
N ARG A 556 6.96 31.23 21.05
CA ARG A 556 7.91 32.34 21.12
C ARG A 556 7.22 33.68 21.29
N LEU A 557 7.62 34.39 22.32
CA LEU A 557 6.99 35.66 22.71
C LEU A 557 7.24 36.82 21.73
N SER A 558 8.34 36.78 20.96
CA SER A 558 8.62 37.78 19.92
C SER A 558 7.51 37.86 18.87
N ALA A 559 6.86 36.74 18.58
CA ALA A 559 5.76 36.68 17.62
C ALA A 559 4.45 37.31 18.13
N VAL A 560 4.26 37.38 19.45
CA VAL A 560 3.04 37.94 20.06
C VAL A 560 2.88 39.43 19.78
N GLN A 561 3.97 40.14 19.52
CA GLN A 561 3.94 41.58 19.19
C GLN A 561 3.39 41.84 17.77
N LEU A 562 3.27 40.80 16.94
CA LEU A 562 2.82 40.91 15.55
C LEU A 562 1.33 40.56 15.36
N VAL A 563 0.64 40.23 16.45
CA VAL A 563 -0.75 39.76 16.42
C VAL A 563 -1.68 40.69 17.20
N ASP A 564 -2.97 40.64 16.85
CA ASP A 564 -3.98 41.49 17.46
C ASP A 564 -4.52 40.87 18.76
N ARG A 565 -4.64 39.54 18.78
CA ARG A 565 -5.18 38.79 19.93
C ARG A 565 -4.38 37.53 20.21
N VAL A 566 -4.48 37.13 21.48
CA VAL A 566 -3.85 35.90 22.00
C VAL A 566 -4.92 35.05 22.64
N ALA A 567 -4.91 33.74 22.32
CA ALA A 567 -5.70 32.70 23.00
C ALA A 567 -4.73 31.79 23.75
N VAL A 568 -4.94 31.63 25.05
CA VAL A 568 -4.15 30.72 25.89
C VAL A 568 -4.89 29.41 26.03
N PHE A 569 -4.22 28.35 25.62
CA PHE A 569 -4.72 26.97 25.71
C PHE A 569 -4.08 26.27 26.91
N ASP A 570 -4.91 25.66 27.74
CA ASP A 570 -4.49 24.81 28.84
C ASP A 570 -5.47 23.65 29.01
N ASP A 571 -4.94 22.43 29.10
CA ASP A 571 -5.70 21.17 29.24
C ASP A 571 -6.95 21.08 28.33
N GLY A 572 -6.77 21.39 27.04
CA GLY A 572 -7.83 21.31 26.04
C GLY A 572 -8.86 22.46 26.06
N HIS A 573 -8.67 23.46 26.93
CA HIS A 573 -9.55 24.62 27.06
C HIS A 573 -8.89 25.91 26.61
N VAL A 574 -9.69 26.88 26.16
CA VAL A 574 -9.25 28.28 26.02
C VAL A 574 -9.48 28.97 27.37
N VAL A 575 -8.42 29.16 28.13
CA VAL A 575 -8.49 29.72 29.50
C VAL A 575 -8.39 31.24 29.54
N GLU A 576 -7.68 31.84 28.59
CA GLU A 576 -7.54 33.29 28.48
C GLU A 576 -7.65 33.70 27.00
N TYR A 577 -8.31 34.83 26.74
CA TYR A 577 -8.46 35.42 25.42
C TYR A 577 -8.48 36.94 25.52
N GLY A 578 -7.64 37.63 24.73
CA GLY A 578 -7.54 39.09 24.77
C GLY A 578 -6.32 39.60 23.99
N THR A 579 -6.09 40.90 24.03
CA THR A 579 -4.86 41.52 23.52
C THR A 579 -3.69 41.20 24.45
N HIS A 580 -2.45 41.28 23.95
CA HIS A 580 -1.25 41.11 24.76
C HIS A 580 -1.29 41.95 26.05
N ARG A 581 -1.68 43.22 25.94
CA ARG A 581 -1.74 44.15 27.06
C ARG A 581 -2.79 43.74 28.09
N GLU A 582 -4.02 43.41 27.64
CA GLU A 582 -5.08 42.96 28.54
C GLU A 582 -4.69 41.71 29.32
N LEU A 583 -4.07 40.73 28.65
CA LEU A 583 -3.65 39.47 29.28
C LEU A 583 -2.46 39.66 30.23
N TYR A 584 -1.53 40.51 29.86
CA TYR A 584 -0.37 40.83 30.71
C TYR A 584 -0.78 41.53 32.00
N ASP A 585 -1.73 42.48 31.91
CA ASP A 585 -2.27 43.24 33.05
C ASP A 585 -3.12 42.37 34.02
N ARG A 586 -3.73 41.29 33.49
CA ARG A 586 -4.50 40.31 34.30
C ARG A 586 -3.65 39.44 35.21
N LYS A 587 -2.32 39.35 34.99
CA LYS A 587 -1.37 38.54 35.75
C LYS A 587 -1.77 37.06 35.86
N GLY A 588 -2.36 36.53 34.80
CA GLY A 588 -2.79 35.12 34.66
C GLY A 588 -1.70 34.20 34.12
N ILE A 589 -2.15 33.07 33.55
CA ILE A 589 -1.28 32.03 32.93
C ILE A 589 -0.43 32.65 31.83
N TYR A 590 -0.99 33.53 31.01
CA TYR A 590 -0.29 34.23 29.95
C TYR A 590 0.93 35.02 30.50
N THR A 591 0.74 35.80 31.55
CA THR A 591 1.80 36.61 32.14
C THR A 591 2.92 35.73 32.71
N GLU A 592 2.55 34.62 33.37
CA GLU A 592 3.51 33.65 33.90
C GLU A 592 4.38 33.04 32.80
N MET A 593 3.76 32.62 31.71
CA MET A 593 4.44 32.07 30.51
C MET A 593 5.36 33.14 29.90
N PHE A 594 4.86 34.37 29.75
CA PHE A 594 5.59 35.49 29.18
C PHE A 594 6.83 35.85 30.03
N ASP A 595 6.67 36.01 31.33
CA ASP A 595 7.75 36.38 32.22
C ASP A 595 8.83 35.29 32.35
N LYS A 596 8.42 34.01 32.36
CA LYS A 596 9.37 32.90 32.33
C LYS A 596 10.26 32.94 31.09
N GLN A 597 9.71 33.18 29.91
CA GLN A 597 10.49 33.28 28.67
C GLN A 597 11.33 34.57 28.64
N ALA A 598 10.78 35.71 29.03
CA ALA A 598 11.49 36.99 29.10
C ALA A 598 12.69 36.97 30.05
N LYS A 599 12.60 36.20 31.14
CA LYS A 599 13.68 36.03 32.09
C LYS A 599 14.93 35.39 31.48
N PHE A 600 14.77 34.36 30.65
CA PHE A 600 15.87 33.72 29.92
C PHE A 600 16.63 34.70 29.02
N TYR A 601 15.93 35.63 28.37
CA TYR A 601 16.56 36.66 27.54
C TYR A 601 17.27 37.75 28.37
N ARG A 602 16.72 38.15 29.51
CA ARG A 602 17.31 39.17 30.39
C ARG A 602 18.52 38.68 31.20
N ASP A 603 18.50 37.44 31.66
CA ASP A 603 19.60 36.85 32.42
C ASP A 603 20.81 36.53 31.51
N GLY A 604 20.59 36.12 30.24
CA GLY A 604 21.65 35.96 29.24
C GLY A 604 22.39 37.26 28.88
N GLU A 605 21.71 38.42 28.91
CA GLU A 605 22.38 39.73 28.73
C GLU A 605 23.26 40.11 29.94
N LYS A 606 22.95 39.68 31.17
CA LYS A 606 23.77 39.93 32.36
C LYS A 606 25.02 39.05 32.40
N GLU A 607 24.93 37.79 31.98
CA GLU A 607 26.10 36.90 31.90
C GLU A 607 27.02 37.24 30.72
N GLY A 608 26.51 37.74 29.60
CA GLY A 608 27.30 38.21 28.46
C GLY A 608 28.18 39.45 28.78
N LYS A 609 27.84 40.24 29.80
CA LYS A 609 28.66 41.36 30.28
C LYS A 609 29.80 40.96 31.24
N ILE A 610 29.80 39.72 31.73
CA ILE A 610 30.86 39.21 32.65
C ILE A 610 32.03 38.57 31.87
N ILE A 611 31.84 38.24 30.58
CA ILE A 611 32.87 37.61 29.71
C ILE A 611 33.66 38.63 28.88
N SER A 612 33.27 39.92 28.88
CA SER A 612 33.93 41.01 28.15
C SER A 612 34.60 42.05 29.09
N GLY A 613 34.99 41.65 30.28
CA GLY A 613 35.80 42.45 31.23
C GLY A 613 37.17 41.84 31.44
#